data_e9e1fbe33c2e4ddaca351ca848fd668a
#
_entry.id   e9e1fbe33c2e4ddaca351ca848fd668a
#
_cell.length_a   1.000
_cell.length_b   1.000
_cell.length_c   1.000
_cell.angle_alpha   90.00
_cell.angle_beta   90.00
_cell.angle_gamma   90.00
#
_symmetry.space_group_name_H-M   'P 1'
#
loop_
_entity.id
_entity.type
_entity.pdbx_description
1 polymer ?
#
loop_
_entity_poly.entity_id
_entity_poly.type
_entity_poly.pdbx_seq_one_letter_code
_entity_poly.pdbx_strand_id
1 'polypeptide(L)'
;MESVKDLIVDVNSTEVSIALMENHRLIELNKESSQGHSFSVGDVYLGKVKKILPSLNAAFVDIGDEKEAFVHYLDLGLYFKAFDEFVRRLNPNTDAKGMYKHIKPDGILEKEGRIENVLTPGQMIIVQIVKEPISTKGSRLTAEISLAGRNIVLLPFAEKVSVSQKISSKEEKRRLETLVKSILPKNYGAIIRTAAEGKNAAILDAELMSLIDKWENSWKKLAHSKSVQLLFTEYSKTTTILRDLLNDSFSNIYVNDETIYEETRKYISLISPEQEKIVKLYKDKAPIFDHFEVTRQIKSSFGKVVPIKQGAYLVIEHTEALHVIDVNSGTRSKNKEQEQNTFDVNCYAAEEIARQLRLRDMGGIVIVDFIDMESNEHRNALYKKMTELMESDRAKHNVLPLTKFGLMQITRQRVRPATEINTQEVCPVCNGTGKISSSVVIDEAIERRLSYYVMEKGMTRLTLKVSPILGAYLTKGVFSSLVSRWKKKYRCKLELVEVTDFTVLQNEFYNEKGDKLD
;
A
#
# COMPACT_ATOMS: atom_id res chain seq x y z
N MET A 1 9.07 11.07 -27.06
CA MET A 1 8.13 9.94 -27.22
C MET A 1 7.09 10.10 -26.15
N GLU A 2 5.81 10.09 -26.52
CA GLU A 2 4.73 10.06 -25.54
C GLU A 2 4.84 8.77 -24.72
N SER A 3 4.66 8.87 -23.40
CA SER A 3 4.74 7.71 -22.51
C SER A 3 3.50 6.84 -22.74
N VAL A 4 3.72 5.55 -23.01
CA VAL A 4 2.64 4.57 -23.16
C VAL A 4 2.37 3.92 -21.82
N LYS A 5 1.10 3.96 -21.38
CA LYS A 5 0.68 3.35 -20.12
C LYS A 5 -0.27 2.20 -20.37
N ASP A 6 -0.02 1.09 -19.66
CA ASP A 6 -0.89 -0.07 -19.62
C ASP A 6 -1.28 -0.35 -18.15
N LEU A 7 -2.55 -0.68 -17.93
CA LEU A 7 -3.05 -1.15 -16.64
C LEU A 7 -3.32 -2.66 -16.75
N ILE A 8 -2.77 -3.42 -15.82
CA ILE A 8 -2.92 -4.87 -15.79
C ILE A 8 -3.57 -5.26 -14.46
N VAL A 9 -4.74 -5.87 -14.53
CA VAL A 9 -5.54 -6.28 -13.36
C VAL A 9 -5.57 -7.80 -13.30
N ASP A 10 -4.99 -8.35 -12.25
CA ASP A 10 -4.95 -9.77 -11.96
C ASP A 10 -5.88 -10.08 -10.79
N VAL A 11 -6.93 -10.80 -11.07
CA VAL A 11 -7.95 -11.22 -10.09
C VAL A 11 -7.77 -12.68 -9.79
N ASN A 12 -7.59 -13.01 -8.53
CA ASN A 12 -7.58 -14.37 -8.04
C ASN A 12 -8.59 -14.55 -6.89
N SER A 13 -8.71 -15.75 -6.34
CA SER A 13 -9.70 -16.07 -5.30
C SER A 13 -9.53 -15.28 -3.99
N THR A 14 -8.37 -14.71 -3.73
CA THR A 14 -8.03 -14.06 -2.46
C THR A 14 -7.76 -12.57 -2.60
N GLU A 15 -7.25 -12.13 -3.75
CA GLU A 15 -6.86 -10.73 -3.96
C GLU A 15 -7.05 -10.27 -5.40
N VAL A 16 -7.22 -8.97 -5.57
CA VAL A 16 -7.12 -8.25 -6.83
C VAL A 16 -5.80 -7.48 -6.82
N SER A 17 -4.91 -7.81 -7.73
CA SER A 17 -3.62 -7.13 -7.91
C SER A 17 -3.66 -6.25 -9.15
N ILE A 18 -3.27 -4.98 -9.02
CA ILE A 18 -3.34 -3.98 -10.08
C ILE A 18 -1.94 -3.43 -10.33
N ALA A 19 -1.41 -3.66 -11.51
CA ALA A 19 -0.10 -3.18 -11.94
C ALA A 19 -0.26 -2.05 -12.97
N LEU A 20 0.31 -0.89 -12.69
CA LEU A 20 0.47 0.20 -13.66
C LEU A 20 1.85 0.10 -14.30
N MET A 21 1.85 -0.08 -15.60
CA MET A 21 3.06 -0.12 -16.41
C MET A 21 3.20 1.20 -17.19
N GLU A 22 4.42 1.68 -17.32
CA GLU A 22 4.76 2.82 -18.20
C GLU A 22 5.98 2.44 -19.03
N ASN A 23 5.83 2.46 -20.36
CA ASN A 23 6.85 1.99 -21.31
C ASN A 23 7.38 0.59 -20.93
N HIS A 24 6.48 -0.36 -20.65
CA HIS A 24 6.77 -1.73 -20.18
C HIS A 24 7.50 -1.83 -18.85
N ARG A 25 7.55 -0.76 -18.06
CA ARG A 25 8.17 -0.73 -16.74
C ARG A 25 7.12 -0.60 -15.65
N LEU A 26 7.17 -1.44 -14.62
CA LEU A 26 6.26 -1.43 -13.49
C LEU A 26 6.49 -0.17 -12.63
N ILE A 27 5.47 0.69 -12.55
CA ILE A 27 5.55 1.98 -11.85
C ILE A 27 4.78 1.96 -10.53
N GLU A 28 3.65 1.26 -10.49
CA GLU A 28 2.80 1.18 -9.31
C GLU A 28 2.20 -0.22 -9.21
N LEU A 29 2.12 -0.76 -8.00
CA LEU A 29 1.48 -2.03 -7.69
C LEU A 29 0.53 -1.83 -6.53
N ASN A 30 -0.74 -2.15 -6.75
CA ASN A 30 -1.78 -2.09 -5.74
C ASN A 30 -2.36 -3.48 -5.52
N LYS A 31 -2.71 -3.80 -4.27
CA LYS A 31 -3.38 -5.04 -3.89
C LYS A 31 -4.63 -4.72 -3.10
N GLU A 32 -5.68 -5.49 -3.35
CA GLU A 32 -6.96 -5.40 -2.67
C GLU A 32 -7.45 -6.81 -2.35
N SER A 33 -7.93 -7.05 -1.13
CA SER A 33 -8.52 -8.34 -0.80
C SER A 33 -9.82 -8.54 -1.59
N SER A 34 -9.99 -9.71 -2.19
CA SER A 34 -11.25 -10.12 -2.83
C SER A 34 -12.29 -10.57 -1.79
N GLN A 35 -11.86 -10.89 -0.57
CA GLN A 35 -12.72 -11.37 0.52
C GLN A 35 -12.79 -10.31 1.63
N GLY A 36 -13.95 -9.65 1.74
CA GLY A 36 -14.29 -8.76 2.84
C GLY A 36 -14.06 -7.27 2.55
N HIS A 37 -14.83 -6.43 3.25
CA HIS A 37 -14.64 -4.99 3.21
C HIS A 37 -13.32 -4.63 3.89
N SER A 38 -12.29 -4.35 3.10
CA SER A 38 -11.16 -3.60 3.63
C SER A 38 -11.64 -2.17 3.85
N PHE A 39 -11.53 -1.66 5.07
CA PHE A 39 -11.82 -0.26 5.43
C PHE A 39 -10.93 0.69 4.61
N SER A 40 -11.33 0.97 3.38
CA SER A 40 -10.53 1.67 2.37
C SER A 40 -10.76 3.17 2.43
N VAL A 41 -9.75 3.94 2.02
CA VAL A 41 -9.88 5.40 1.88
C VAL A 41 -11.05 5.74 0.95
N GLY A 42 -11.92 6.64 1.42
CA GLY A 42 -13.11 7.09 0.68
C GLY A 42 -14.40 6.38 1.07
N ASP A 43 -14.35 5.21 1.73
CA ASP A 43 -15.53 4.52 2.23
C ASP A 43 -16.28 5.35 3.25
N VAL A 44 -17.61 5.40 3.13
CA VAL A 44 -18.48 6.18 4.01
C VAL A 44 -19.33 5.27 4.88
N TYR A 45 -19.27 5.49 6.17
CA TYR A 45 -19.97 4.71 7.20
C TYR A 45 -20.94 5.57 7.99
N LEU A 46 -22.00 4.94 8.48
CA LEU A 46 -22.70 5.39 9.67
C LEU A 46 -21.97 4.79 10.87
N GLY A 47 -21.23 5.59 11.61
CA GLY A 47 -20.45 5.16 12.76
C GLY A 47 -21.08 5.59 14.07
N LYS A 48 -20.69 4.92 15.17
CA LYS A 48 -21.16 5.22 16.53
C LYS A 48 -20.01 5.77 17.37
N VAL A 49 -20.16 6.96 17.93
CA VAL A 49 -19.18 7.54 18.85
C VAL A 49 -19.07 6.67 20.09
N LYS A 50 -17.89 6.08 20.34
CA LYS A 50 -17.63 5.24 21.53
C LYS A 50 -17.13 6.06 22.70
N LYS A 51 -16.09 6.87 22.47
CA LYS A 51 -15.40 7.60 23.54
C LYS A 51 -14.90 8.95 23.03
N ILE A 52 -15.04 9.97 23.86
CA ILE A 52 -14.50 11.30 23.62
C ILE A 52 -13.19 11.43 24.37
N LEU A 53 -12.20 12.07 23.77
CA LEU A 53 -10.87 12.35 24.29
C LEU A 53 -10.64 13.86 24.30
N PRO A 54 -11.08 14.58 25.35
CA PRO A 54 -10.98 16.04 25.41
C PRO A 54 -9.55 16.56 25.30
N SER A 55 -8.58 15.84 25.90
CA SER A 55 -7.16 16.21 25.87
C SER A 55 -6.55 16.22 24.46
N LEU A 56 -7.10 15.42 23.55
CA LEU A 56 -6.67 15.32 22.15
C LEU A 56 -7.63 16.06 21.20
N ASN A 57 -8.69 16.68 21.73
CA ASN A 57 -9.79 17.24 20.96
C ASN A 57 -10.32 16.29 19.87
N ALA A 58 -10.55 15.02 20.24
CA ALA A 58 -10.83 13.91 19.33
C ALA A 58 -11.83 12.92 19.91
N ALA A 59 -12.35 12.01 19.09
CA ALA A 59 -13.19 10.92 19.51
C ALA A 59 -12.81 9.59 18.82
N PHE A 60 -13.07 8.47 19.51
CA PHE A 60 -13.10 7.16 18.91
C PHE A 60 -14.51 6.83 18.41
N VAL A 61 -14.57 6.29 17.19
CA VAL A 61 -15.81 5.95 16.48
C VAL A 61 -15.75 4.49 16.05
N ASP A 62 -16.81 3.77 16.35
CA ASP A 62 -17.03 2.42 15.84
C ASP A 62 -17.58 2.50 14.42
N ILE A 63 -16.89 1.88 13.49
CA ILE A 63 -17.33 1.74 12.08
C ILE A 63 -17.50 0.26 11.69
N GLY A 64 -17.41 -0.67 12.67
CA GLY A 64 -17.49 -2.11 12.47
C GLY A 64 -16.14 -2.79 12.27
N ASP A 65 -15.03 -2.07 12.43
CA ASP A 65 -13.66 -2.62 12.47
C ASP A 65 -13.33 -3.11 13.89
N GLU A 66 -12.45 -4.10 14.01
CA GLU A 66 -11.88 -4.53 15.29
C GLU A 66 -11.12 -3.40 15.98
N LYS A 67 -10.50 -2.51 15.20
CA LYS A 67 -9.76 -1.35 15.69
C LYS A 67 -10.64 -0.12 15.72
N GLU A 68 -10.62 0.59 16.85
CA GLU A 68 -11.37 1.84 16.99
C GLU A 68 -10.83 2.92 16.05
N ALA A 69 -11.71 3.43 15.20
CA ALA A 69 -11.38 4.52 14.29
C ALA A 69 -11.35 5.87 15.01
N PHE A 70 -10.56 6.81 14.51
CA PHE A 70 -10.26 8.09 15.16
C PHE A 70 -10.73 9.27 14.32
N VAL A 71 -11.45 10.22 14.93
CA VAL A 71 -11.83 11.51 14.34
C VAL A 71 -11.35 12.65 15.23
N HIS A 72 -10.65 13.63 14.66
CA HIS A 72 -10.27 14.84 15.34
C HIS A 72 -11.33 15.93 15.13
N TYR A 73 -11.46 16.89 16.05
CA TYR A 73 -12.43 17.99 15.95
C TYR A 73 -12.35 18.72 14.60
N LEU A 74 -11.16 19.04 14.13
CA LEU A 74 -10.96 19.69 12.83
C LEU A 74 -11.38 18.85 11.61
N ASP A 75 -11.46 17.53 11.78
CA ASP A 75 -11.89 16.60 10.74
C ASP A 75 -13.44 16.44 10.70
N LEU A 76 -14.17 17.07 11.63
CA LEU A 76 -15.65 17.09 11.57
C LEU A 76 -16.17 17.92 10.40
N GLY A 77 -15.40 18.91 9.95
CA GLY A 77 -15.76 19.78 8.84
C GLY A 77 -16.79 20.85 9.21
N LEU A 78 -16.91 21.82 8.33
CA LEU A 78 -17.74 23.02 8.58
C LEU A 78 -19.24 22.70 8.71
N TYR A 79 -19.73 21.74 7.95
CA TYR A 79 -21.16 21.41 7.81
C TYR A 79 -21.61 20.23 8.67
N PHE A 80 -20.83 19.83 9.66
CA PHE A 80 -21.12 18.67 10.52
C PHE A 80 -22.52 18.72 11.13
N LYS A 81 -22.97 19.89 11.61
CA LYS A 81 -24.30 20.04 12.23
C LYS A 81 -25.43 19.71 11.26
N ALA A 82 -25.27 20.06 9.97
CA ALA A 82 -26.27 19.72 8.95
C ALA A 82 -26.34 18.20 8.71
N PHE A 83 -25.19 17.53 8.66
CA PHE A 83 -25.15 16.05 8.59
C PHE A 83 -25.78 15.39 9.81
N ASP A 84 -25.46 15.87 11.01
CA ASP A 84 -26.02 15.34 12.27
C ASP A 84 -27.54 15.55 12.34
N GLU A 85 -28.05 16.72 11.98
CA GLU A 85 -29.48 16.99 11.88
C GLU A 85 -30.15 16.07 10.87
N PHE A 86 -29.56 15.88 9.68
CA PHE A 86 -30.07 15.00 8.65
C PHE A 86 -30.18 13.55 9.14
N VAL A 87 -29.12 13.02 9.76
CA VAL A 87 -29.12 11.66 10.32
C VAL A 87 -30.18 11.47 11.39
N ARG A 88 -30.35 12.45 12.29
CA ARG A 88 -31.34 12.35 13.38
C ARG A 88 -32.79 12.37 12.89
N ARG A 89 -33.09 13.19 11.88
CA ARG A 89 -34.46 13.41 11.37
C ARG A 89 -34.91 12.38 10.33
N LEU A 90 -33.95 11.76 9.62
CA LEU A 90 -34.26 10.83 8.54
C LEU A 90 -34.85 9.51 9.09
N ASN A 91 -36.00 9.09 8.55
CA ASN A 91 -36.66 7.82 8.82
C ASN A 91 -37.38 7.30 7.55
N PRO A 92 -37.90 6.06 7.51
CA PRO A 92 -38.50 5.47 6.30
C PRO A 92 -39.70 6.24 5.72
N ASN A 93 -40.39 7.03 6.55
CA ASN A 93 -41.56 7.80 6.14
C ASN A 93 -41.23 9.26 5.77
N THR A 94 -39.95 9.65 5.82
CA THR A 94 -39.52 11.02 5.55
C THR A 94 -39.33 11.21 4.03
N ASP A 95 -39.86 12.33 3.48
CA ASP A 95 -39.41 12.82 2.19
C ASP A 95 -37.95 13.31 2.35
N ALA A 96 -37.00 12.39 2.11
CA ALA A 96 -35.58 12.66 2.29
C ALA A 96 -35.08 13.80 1.40
N LYS A 97 -35.57 13.89 0.14
CA LYS A 97 -35.18 14.95 -0.80
C LYS A 97 -35.71 16.33 -0.38
N GLY A 98 -36.97 16.38 0.01
CA GLY A 98 -37.57 17.60 0.54
C GLY A 98 -36.87 18.06 1.82
N MET A 99 -36.64 17.14 2.76
CA MET A 99 -35.91 17.44 4.00
C MET A 99 -34.49 17.95 3.73
N TYR A 100 -33.72 17.27 2.85
CA TYR A 100 -32.37 17.67 2.49
C TYR A 100 -32.29 19.10 1.96
N LYS A 101 -33.25 19.52 1.11
CA LYS A 101 -33.34 20.88 0.56
C LYS A 101 -33.65 21.94 1.61
N HIS A 102 -34.30 21.55 2.72
CA HIS A 102 -34.74 22.50 3.76
C HIS A 102 -33.78 22.56 4.96
N ILE A 103 -32.88 21.59 5.12
CA ILE A 103 -31.81 21.71 6.11
C ILE A 103 -30.90 22.84 5.67
N LYS A 104 -30.81 23.86 6.51
CA LYS A 104 -29.87 24.96 6.27
C LYS A 104 -28.50 24.55 6.77
N PRO A 105 -27.42 24.80 6.02
CA PRO A 105 -26.05 24.57 6.49
C PRO A 105 -25.64 25.61 7.56
N ASP A 106 -26.61 26.13 8.33
CA ASP A 106 -26.41 27.07 9.40
C ASP A 106 -25.69 26.44 10.59
N GLY A 107 -24.87 27.18 11.28
CA GLY A 107 -24.13 26.67 12.43
C GLY A 107 -22.79 26.04 12.06
N ILE A 108 -22.03 26.72 11.23
CA ILE A 108 -20.63 26.40 10.90
C ILE A 108 -19.86 26.12 12.19
N LEU A 109 -19.13 25.01 12.23
CA LEU A 109 -18.25 24.72 13.36
C LEU A 109 -17.10 25.72 13.42
N GLU A 110 -16.89 26.30 14.61
CA GLU A 110 -15.76 27.19 14.85
C GLU A 110 -14.44 26.41 14.80
N LYS A 111 -13.40 27.00 14.22
CA LYS A 111 -12.09 26.33 14.11
C LYS A 111 -11.45 26.00 15.47
N GLU A 112 -11.71 26.81 16.48
CA GLU A 112 -11.17 26.68 17.84
C GLU A 112 -12.14 26.00 18.82
N GLY A 113 -13.13 25.27 18.31
CA GLY A 113 -14.11 24.57 19.13
C GLY A 113 -13.55 23.31 19.81
N ARG A 114 -14.37 22.75 20.70
CA ARG A 114 -14.06 21.53 21.44
C ARG A 114 -15.00 20.41 21.05
N ILE A 115 -14.45 19.19 20.89
CA ILE A 115 -15.19 18.03 20.44
C ILE A 115 -16.29 17.62 21.43
N GLU A 116 -16.07 17.80 22.72
CA GLU A 116 -17.02 17.52 23.80
C GLU A 116 -18.29 18.37 23.75
N ASN A 117 -18.24 19.53 23.07
CA ASN A 117 -19.38 20.41 22.86
C ASN A 117 -20.21 20.02 21.63
N VAL A 118 -19.72 19.09 20.80
CA VAL A 118 -20.31 18.75 19.50
C VAL A 118 -20.72 17.27 19.44
N LEU A 119 -19.95 16.40 20.05
CA LEU A 119 -20.22 14.95 20.05
C LEU A 119 -20.58 14.46 21.46
N THR A 120 -21.41 13.42 21.49
CA THR A 120 -21.73 12.69 22.71
C THR A 120 -21.50 11.18 22.50
N PRO A 121 -21.06 10.44 23.55
CA PRO A 121 -20.97 8.99 23.46
C PRO A 121 -22.31 8.36 23.07
N GLY A 122 -22.28 7.41 22.14
CA GLY A 122 -23.47 6.76 21.60
C GLY A 122 -24.11 7.45 20.40
N GLN A 123 -23.69 8.66 20.05
CA GLN A 123 -24.20 9.41 18.89
C GLN A 123 -23.81 8.70 17.58
N MET A 124 -24.77 8.65 16.65
CA MET A 124 -24.54 8.14 15.30
C MET A 124 -24.14 9.27 14.37
N ILE A 125 -23.03 9.14 13.69
CA ILE A 125 -22.49 10.16 12.77
C ILE A 125 -22.08 9.54 11.43
N ILE A 126 -22.24 10.30 10.34
CA ILE A 126 -21.69 9.90 9.04
C ILE A 126 -20.23 10.28 9.02
N VAL A 127 -19.38 9.31 8.67
CA VAL A 127 -17.93 9.49 8.61
C VAL A 127 -17.34 8.83 7.36
N GLN A 128 -16.27 9.40 6.86
CA GLN A 128 -15.52 8.90 5.72
C GLN A 128 -14.08 8.58 6.13
N ILE A 129 -13.53 7.48 5.62
CA ILE A 129 -12.14 7.09 5.88
C ILE A 129 -11.21 7.97 5.04
N VAL A 130 -10.27 8.65 5.70
CA VAL A 130 -9.20 9.43 5.05
C VAL A 130 -7.83 8.78 5.12
N LYS A 131 -7.64 7.83 6.04
CA LYS A 131 -6.47 6.94 6.10
C LYS A 131 -6.87 5.56 6.56
N GLU A 132 -6.35 4.55 5.88
CA GLU A 132 -6.55 3.15 6.22
C GLU A 132 -5.92 2.80 7.58
N PRO A 133 -6.39 1.75 8.27
CA PRO A 133 -5.78 1.31 9.52
C PRO A 133 -4.34 0.83 9.28
N ILE A 134 -3.41 1.22 10.15
CA ILE A 134 -2.00 0.88 10.03
C ILE A 134 -1.50 0.26 11.34
N SER A 135 -0.92 -0.94 11.29
CA SER A 135 -0.41 -1.66 12.45
C SER A 135 -1.48 -1.77 13.56
N THR A 136 -1.25 -1.18 14.72
CA THR A 136 -2.18 -1.19 15.88
C THR A 136 -3.19 -0.05 15.87
N LYS A 137 -3.07 0.92 14.94
CA LYS A 137 -3.94 2.10 14.88
C LYS A 137 -5.12 1.86 13.94
N GLY A 138 -6.33 2.20 14.37
CA GLY A 138 -7.52 2.20 13.53
C GLY A 138 -7.52 3.31 12.48
N SER A 139 -8.53 3.30 11.62
CA SER A 139 -8.72 4.26 10.54
C SER A 139 -8.82 5.70 11.07
N ARG A 140 -8.26 6.66 10.29
CA ARG A 140 -8.56 8.08 10.52
C ARG A 140 -9.78 8.48 9.71
N LEU A 141 -10.71 9.16 10.39
CA LEU A 141 -11.99 9.55 9.83
C LEU A 141 -12.10 11.07 9.64
N THR A 142 -12.98 11.45 8.72
CA THR A 142 -13.54 12.81 8.60
C THR A 142 -15.06 12.73 8.54
N ALA A 143 -15.75 13.76 9.03
CA ALA A 143 -17.18 13.93 8.79
C ALA A 143 -17.46 14.94 7.67
N GLU A 144 -16.45 15.48 7.04
CA GLU A 144 -16.56 16.26 5.80
C GLU A 144 -16.63 15.31 4.60
N ILE A 145 -17.86 14.87 4.29
CA ILE A 145 -18.09 13.89 3.26
C ILE A 145 -17.84 14.47 1.87
N SER A 146 -17.10 13.75 1.06
CA SER A 146 -16.82 14.10 -0.32
C SER A 146 -16.94 12.88 -1.24
N LEU A 147 -17.59 13.06 -2.39
CA LEU A 147 -17.68 12.02 -3.41
C LEU A 147 -16.81 12.44 -4.60
N ALA A 148 -15.71 11.74 -4.77
CA ALA A 148 -14.73 12.09 -5.78
C ALA A 148 -15.10 11.49 -7.14
N GLY A 149 -15.47 12.34 -8.09
CA GLY A 149 -15.52 12.03 -9.51
C GLY A 149 -14.19 12.30 -10.22
N ARG A 150 -14.16 12.11 -11.53
CA ARG A 150 -13.00 12.43 -12.36
C ARG A 150 -12.80 13.93 -12.52
N ASN A 151 -13.88 14.63 -12.90
CA ASN A 151 -13.88 16.05 -13.19
C ASN A 151 -14.34 16.89 -11.99
N ILE A 152 -15.22 16.35 -11.16
CA ILE A 152 -15.88 17.05 -10.07
C ILE A 152 -15.79 16.22 -8.79
N VAL A 153 -15.53 16.87 -7.66
CA VAL A 153 -15.76 16.32 -6.33
C VAL A 153 -17.03 16.94 -5.78
N LEU A 154 -18.04 16.13 -5.50
CA LEU A 154 -19.30 16.55 -4.90
C LEU A 154 -19.13 16.69 -3.38
N LEU A 155 -19.63 17.80 -2.83
CA LEU A 155 -19.62 18.11 -1.39
C LEU A 155 -21.05 18.28 -0.90
N PRO A 156 -21.65 17.26 -0.25
CA PRO A 156 -22.98 17.40 0.34
C PRO A 156 -23.03 18.47 1.43
N PHE A 157 -24.14 19.19 1.55
CA PHE A 157 -24.39 20.33 2.43
C PHE A 157 -23.47 21.53 2.26
N ALA A 158 -22.51 21.50 1.36
CA ALA A 158 -21.73 22.67 1.02
C ALA A 158 -22.51 23.56 0.02
N GLU A 159 -22.16 24.85 -0.05
CA GLU A 159 -22.73 25.78 -1.03
C GLU A 159 -21.68 26.35 -1.97
N LYS A 160 -20.42 26.05 -1.69
CA LYS A 160 -19.29 26.65 -2.41
C LYS A 160 -18.88 25.79 -3.62
N VAL A 161 -18.70 26.45 -4.77
CA VAL A 161 -18.00 25.89 -5.92
C VAL A 161 -16.58 26.44 -5.93
N SER A 162 -15.59 25.53 -6.01
CA SER A 162 -14.17 25.87 -6.08
C SER A 162 -13.54 25.23 -7.30
N VAL A 163 -12.54 25.87 -7.88
CA VAL A 163 -11.82 25.34 -9.05
C VAL A 163 -10.37 25.09 -8.67
N SER A 164 -9.81 23.96 -9.14
CA SER A 164 -8.41 23.58 -8.91
C SER A 164 -7.46 24.72 -9.27
N GLN A 165 -6.52 25.01 -8.38
CA GLN A 165 -5.50 26.02 -8.62
C GLN A 165 -4.54 25.65 -9.76
N LYS A 166 -4.43 24.36 -10.08
CA LYS A 166 -3.57 23.83 -11.15
C LYS A 166 -4.05 24.21 -12.56
N ILE A 167 -5.32 24.57 -12.74
CA ILE A 167 -5.81 25.15 -14.01
C ILE A 167 -5.20 26.54 -14.14
N SER A 168 -4.41 26.79 -15.16
CA SER A 168 -3.68 28.04 -15.31
C SER A 168 -4.54 29.18 -15.89
N SER A 169 -5.45 28.87 -16.83
CA SER A 169 -6.31 29.85 -17.51
C SER A 169 -7.38 30.42 -16.58
N LYS A 170 -7.37 31.73 -16.39
CA LYS A 170 -8.42 32.44 -15.61
C LYS A 170 -9.78 32.40 -16.31
N GLU A 171 -9.80 32.41 -17.64
CA GLU A 171 -11.02 32.32 -18.44
C GLU A 171 -11.68 30.98 -18.28
N GLU A 172 -10.88 29.89 -18.38
CA GLU A 172 -11.36 28.53 -18.20
C GLU A 172 -11.87 28.30 -16.77
N LYS A 173 -11.18 28.81 -15.74
CA LYS A 173 -11.69 28.77 -14.36
C LYS A 173 -13.07 29.40 -14.23
N ARG A 174 -13.27 30.57 -14.79
CA ARG A 174 -14.57 31.28 -14.77
C ARG A 174 -15.64 30.51 -15.54
N ARG A 175 -15.30 29.98 -16.73
CA ARG A 175 -16.20 29.17 -17.53
C ARG A 175 -16.70 27.95 -16.77
N LEU A 176 -15.78 27.16 -16.23
CA LEU A 176 -16.09 25.95 -15.47
C LEU A 176 -16.89 26.26 -14.19
N GLU A 177 -16.52 27.31 -13.45
CA GLU A 177 -17.24 27.73 -12.23
C GLU A 177 -18.68 28.14 -12.54
N THR A 178 -18.89 28.96 -13.56
CA THR A 178 -20.23 29.40 -13.98
C THR A 178 -21.08 28.20 -14.43
N LEU A 179 -20.49 27.31 -15.23
CA LEU A 179 -21.17 26.13 -15.75
C LEU A 179 -21.59 25.19 -14.62
N VAL A 180 -20.69 24.84 -13.70
CA VAL A 180 -21.01 23.92 -12.59
C VAL A 180 -22.02 24.58 -11.64
N LYS A 181 -21.92 25.88 -11.37
CA LYS A 181 -22.94 26.59 -10.57
C LYS A 181 -24.33 26.55 -11.19
N SER A 182 -24.44 26.54 -12.51
CA SER A 182 -25.74 26.51 -13.20
C SER A 182 -26.45 25.15 -13.14
N ILE A 183 -25.71 24.06 -12.99
CA ILE A 183 -26.24 22.70 -12.94
C ILE A 183 -26.31 22.11 -11.52
N LEU A 184 -25.64 22.74 -10.55
CA LEU A 184 -25.53 22.23 -9.17
C LEU A 184 -26.85 22.48 -8.40
N PRO A 185 -27.49 21.42 -7.83
CA PRO A 185 -28.66 21.61 -7.00
C PRO A 185 -28.36 22.31 -5.67
N LYS A 186 -29.40 22.83 -5.02
CA LYS A 186 -29.29 23.45 -3.70
C LYS A 186 -28.74 22.49 -2.64
N ASN A 187 -27.94 23.02 -1.71
CA ASN A 187 -27.27 22.29 -0.63
C ASN A 187 -26.18 21.30 -1.12
N TYR A 188 -25.69 21.48 -2.33
CA TYR A 188 -24.51 20.81 -2.82
C TYR A 188 -23.43 21.84 -3.17
N GLY A 189 -22.19 21.52 -2.83
CA GLY A 189 -21.00 22.21 -3.29
C GLY A 189 -20.19 21.33 -4.22
N ALA A 190 -19.21 21.92 -4.88
CA ALA A 190 -18.35 21.18 -5.80
C ALA A 190 -16.91 21.72 -5.80
N ILE A 191 -15.95 20.80 -5.98
CA ILE A 191 -14.57 21.13 -6.32
C ILE A 191 -14.32 20.64 -7.75
N ILE A 192 -14.02 21.57 -8.65
CA ILE A 192 -13.73 21.26 -10.04
C ILE A 192 -12.24 20.89 -10.15
N ARG A 193 -11.98 19.67 -10.64
CA ARG A 193 -10.62 19.12 -10.80
C ARG A 193 -10.00 19.59 -12.12
N THR A 194 -8.67 19.41 -12.24
CA THR A 194 -7.93 19.72 -13.48
C THR A 194 -8.40 18.93 -14.69
N ALA A 195 -8.88 17.71 -14.49
CA ALA A 195 -9.43 16.86 -15.57
C ALA A 195 -10.68 17.45 -16.24
N ALA A 196 -11.33 18.45 -15.63
CA ALA A 196 -12.49 19.14 -16.20
C ALA A 196 -12.11 20.17 -17.27
N GLU A 197 -10.83 20.52 -17.40
CA GLU A 197 -10.35 21.50 -18.40
C GLU A 197 -10.75 21.07 -19.81
N GLY A 198 -11.37 22.00 -20.56
CA GLY A 198 -11.88 21.74 -21.91
C GLY A 198 -13.14 20.88 -22.00
N LYS A 199 -13.67 20.32 -20.91
CA LYS A 199 -14.87 19.47 -20.95
C LYS A 199 -16.13 20.32 -21.15
N ASN A 200 -17.11 19.73 -21.84
CA ASN A 200 -18.41 20.34 -22.11
C ASN A 200 -19.41 20.16 -20.94
N ALA A 201 -20.52 20.89 -20.98
CA ALA A 201 -21.54 20.86 -19.95
C ALA A 201 -22.16 19.48 -19.74
N ALA A 202 -22.41 18.74 -20.82
CA ALA A 202 -23.09 17.43 -20.76
C ALA A 202 -22.27 16.40 -19.98
N ILE A 203 -20.95 16.39 -20.14
CA ILE A 203 -20.05 15.47 -19.41
C ILE A 203 -20.05 15.81 -17.92
N LEU A 204 -19.96 17.09 -17.58
CA LEU A 204 -19.93 17.54 -16.17
C LEU A 204 -21.27 17.31 -15.48
N ASP A 205 -22.39 17.51 -16.18
CA ASP A 205 -23.75 17.29 -15.67
C ASP A 205 -23.99 15.79 -15.42
N ALA A 206 -23.67 14.94 -16.38
CA ALA A 206 -23.82 13.49 -16.25
C ALA A 206 -23.02 12.94 -15.06
N GLU A 207 -21.78 13.37 -14.88
CA GLU A 207 -20.96 12.97 -13.74
C GLU A 207 -21.53 13.49 -12.42
N LEU A 208 -21.94 14.76 -12.37
CA LEU A 208 -22.55 15.38 -11.19
C LEU A 208 -23.80 14.64 -10.75
N MET A 209 -24.71 14.32 -11.69
CA MET A 209 -25.93 13.57 -11.40
C MET A 209 -25.63 12.16 -10.89
N SER A 210 -24.65 11.48 -11.46
CA SER A 210 -24.21 10.16 -10.99
C SER A 210 -23.70 10.19 -9.53
N LEU A 211 -22.93 11.24 -9.15
CA LEU A 211 -22.45 11.41 -7.79
C LEU A 211 -23.59 11.75 -6.81
N ILE A 212 -24.54 12.56 -7.22
CA ILE A 212 -25.74 12.90 -6.44
C ILE A 212 -26.58 11.64 -6.22
N ASP A 213 -26.85 10.85 -7.25
CA ASP A 213 -27.61 9.61 -7.15
C ASP A 213 -26.93 8.61 -6.19
N LYS A 214 -25.60 8.51 -6.23
CA LYS A 214 -24.84 7.67 -5.30
C LYS A 214 -25.03 8.12 -3.85
N TRP A 215 -24.98 9.40 -3.59
CA TRP A 215 -25.24 9.99 -2.27
C TRP A 215 -26.69 9.75 -1.84
N GLU A 216 -27.66 10.09 -2.67
CA GLU A 216 -29.09 9.93 -2.36
C GLU A 216 -29.51 8.48 -2.16
N ASN A 217 -28.91 7.52 -2.89
CA ASN A 217 -29.15 6.11 -2.68
C ASN A 217 -28.70 5.61 -1.30
N SER A 218 -27.69 6.23 -0.69
CA SER A 218 -27.24 5.91 0.66
C SER A 218 -28.29 6.26 1.73
N TRP A 219 -29.18 7.22 1.45
CA TRP A 219 -30.22 7.64 2.38
C TRP A 219 -31.24 6.54 2.69
N LYS A 220 -31.46 5.62 1.75
CA LYS A 220 -32.34 4.46 1.97
C LYS A 220 -31.82 3.59 3.12
N LYS A 221 -30.51 3.32 3.13
CA LYS A 221 -29.86 2.57 4.22
C LYS A 221 -29.98 3.33 5.55
N LEU A 222 -29.68 4.63 5.55
CA LEU A 222 -29.77 5.49 6.72
C LEU A 222 -31.19 5.58 7.31
N ALA A 223 -32.22 5.57 6.44
CA ALA A 223 -33.61 5.65 6.87
C ALA A 223 -34.07 4.36 7.58
N HIS A 224 -33.62 3.19 7.12
CA HIS A 224 -34.09 1.90 7.63
C HIS A 224 -33.34 1.42 8.87
N SER A 225 -32.08 1.83 9.07
CA SER A 225 -31.27 1.37 10.20
C SER A 225 -30.36 2.45 10.73
N LYS A 226 -30.35 2.61 12.04
CA LYS A 226 -29.44 3.48 12.80
C LYS A 226 -28.32 2.68 13.48
N SER A 227 -27.95 1.52 12.94
CA SER A 227 -26.81 0.73 13.38
C SER A 227 -25.55 1.10 12.61
N VAL A 228 -24.39 0.73 13.16
CA VAL A 228 -23.11 0.84 12.46
C VAL A 228 -23.18 0.07 11.15
N GLN A 229 -22.92 0.73 10.04
CA GLN A 229 -23.01 0.13 8.70
C GLN A 229 -22.23 0.92 7.66
N LEU A 230 -21.80 0.23 6.61
CA LEU A 230 -21.27 0.83 5.39
C LEU A 230 -22.42 1.44 4.56
N LEU A 231 -22.35 2.73 4.32
CA LEU A 231 -23.34 3.44 3.49
C LEU A 231 -23.04 3.24 2.00
N PHE A 232 -21.82 3.53 1.60
CA PHE A 232 -21.32 3.23 0.27
C PHE A 232 -19.79 3.15 0.29
N THR A 233 -19.25 2.38 -0.63
CA THR A 233 -17.82 2.36 -0.93
C THR A 233 -17.50 3.45 -1.96
N GLU A 234 -16.31 3.98 -1.93
CA GLU A 234 -15.77 4.63 -3.10
C GLU A 234 -15.65 3.58 -4.23
N TYR A 235 -15.21 3.95 -5.39
CA TYR A 235 -14.98 2.99 -6.47
C TYR A 235 -13.91 1.97 -6.08
N SER A 236 -13.91 0.77 -6.72
CA SER A 236 -12.81 -0.19 -6.61
C SER A 236 -11.45 0.47 -6.84
N LYS A 237 -10.36 -0.09 -6.33
CA LYS A 237 -9.01 0.47 -6.56
C LYS A 237 -8.70 0.62 -8.04
N THR A 238 -9.14 -0.34 -8.88
CA THR A 238 -9.02 -0.26 -10.34
C THR A 238 -9.67 1.01 -10.87
N THR A 239 -10.93 1.25 -10.53
CA THR A 239 -11.69 2.42 -10.97
C THR A 239 -11.11 3.71 -10.40
N THR A 240 -10.63 3.70 -9.15
CA THR A 240 -9.98 4.86 -8.51
C THR A 240 -8.68 5.24 -9.23
N ILE A 241 -7.87 4.26 -9.61
CA ILE A 241 -6.64 4.49 -10.40
C ILE A 241 -7.00 5.09 -11.76
N LEU A 242 -8.01 4.53 -12.43
CA LEU A 242 -8.47 5.04 -13.73
C LEU A 242 -9.04 6.46 -13.60
N ARG A 243 -9.87 6.71 -12.59
CA ARG A 243 -10.40 8.05 -12.30
C ARG A 243 -9.30 9.11 -12.22
N ASP A 244 -8.20 8.77 -11.55
CA ASP A 244 -7.14 9.73 -11.24
C ASP A 244 -6.04 9.81 -12.32
N LEU A 245 -5.80 8.75 -13.08
CA LEU A 245 -4.68 8.64 -14.00
C LEU A 245 -5.07 8.53 -15.47
N LEU A 246 -6.30 8.08 -15.80
CA LEU A 246 -6.69 7.87 -17.19
C LEU A 246 -6.53 9.16 -18.00
N ASN A 247 -5.74 9.10 -19.05
CA ASN A 247 -5.52 10.16 -20.02
C ASN A 247 -5.16 9.53 -21.38
N ASP A 248 -4.84 10.33 -22.36
CA ASP A 248 -4.54 9.85 -23.72
C ASP A 248 -3.27 8.99 -23.82
N SER A 249 -2.43 8.97 -22.77
CA SER A 249 -1.26 8.09 -22.70
C SER A 249 -1.59 6.63 -22.38
N PHE A 250 -2.84 6.31 -21.97
CA PHE A 250 -3.26 4.93 -21.74
C PHE A 250 -3.58 4.23 -23.05
N SER A 251 -2.87 3.13 -23.31
CA SER A 251 -3.04 2.33 -24.53
C SER A 251 -3.91 1.10 -24.30
N ASN A 252 -3.77 0.44 -23.15
CA ASN A 252 -4.53 -0.77 -22.85
C ASN A 252 -4.84 -0.90 -21.36
N ILE A 253 -5.96 -1.58 -21.09
CA ILE A 253 -6.36 -2.03 -19.74
C ILE A 253 -6.72 -3.51 -19.88
N TYR A 254 -5.88 -4.38 -19.33
CA TYR A 254 -6.09 -5.83 -19.39
C TYR A 254 -6.65 -6.32 -18.06
N VAL A 255 -7.71 -7.11 -18.11
CA VAL A 255 -8.40 -7.68 -16.95
C VAL A 255 -8.67 -9.15 -17.19
N ASN A 256 -8.36 -10.03 -16.24
CA ASN A 256 -8.56 -11.48 -16.36
C ASN A 256 -9.88 -11.97 -15.72
N ASP A 257 -10.71 -11.07 -15.20
CA ASP A 257 -12.04 -11.36 -14.61
C ASP A 257 -13.14 -10.65 -15.37
N GLU A 258 -14.23 -11.35 -15.68
CA GLU A 258 -15.32 -10.83 -16.51
C GLU A 258 -16.14 -9.76 -15.78
N THR A 259 -16.31 -9.89 -14.47
CA THR A 259 -17.08 -8.93 -13.65
C THR A 259 -16.36 -7.59 -13.58
N ILE A 260 -15.06 -7.61 -13.23
CA ILE A 260 -14.23 -6.40 -13.15
C ILE A 260 -14.00 -5.79 -14.53
N TYR A 261 -13.92 -6.62 -15.59
CA TYR A 261 -13.86 -6.13 -16.96
C TYR A 261 -15.11 -5.30 -17.33
N GLU A 262 -16.32 -5.84 -17.06
CA GLU A 262 -17.56 -5.13 -17.36
C GLU A 262 -17.74 -3.86 -16.50
N GLU A 263 -17.38 -3.90 -15.22
CA GLU A 263 -17.37 -2.72 -14.36
C GLU A 263 -16.42 -1.63 -14.89
N THR A 264 -15.21 -2.02 -15.24
CA THR A 264 -14.18 -1.12 -15.78
C THR A 264 -14.63 -0.51 -17.10
N ARG A 265 -15.18 -1.32 -17.99
CA ARG A 265 -15.69 -0.91 -19.28
C ARG A 265 -16.83 0.11 -19.15
N LYS A 266 -17.83 -0.20 -18.29
CA LYS A 266 -18.94 0.72 -18.00
C LYS A 266 -18.46 2.05 -17.42
N TYR A 267 -17.48 1.99 -16.53
CA TYR A 267 -16.91 3.21 -15.95
C TYR A 267 -16.21 4.06 -17.01
N ILE A 268 -15.40 3.46 -17.88
CA ILE A 268 -14.71 4.21 -18.94
C ILE A 268 -15.69 4.74 -19.98
N SER A 269 -16.73 3.98 -20.34
CA SER A 269 -17.75 4.49 -21.26
C SER A 269 -18.48 5.73 -20.71
N LEU A 270 -18.58 5.86 -19.37
CA LEU A 270 -19.17 7.04 -18.73
C LEU A 270 -18.22 8.25 -18.74
N ILE A 271 -16.92 8.06 -18.48
CA ILE A 271 -15.97 9.17 -18.30
C ILE A 271 -15.19 9.56 -19.57
N SER A 272 -15.02 8.64 -20.50
CA SER A 272 -14.26 8.80 -21.74
C SER A 272 -14.72 7.76 -22.79
N PRO A 273 -15.89 7.94 -23.40
CA PRO A 273 -16.49 6.96 -24.32
C PRO A 273 -15.56 6.56 -25.48
N GLU A 274 -14.74 7.49 -25.95
CA GLU A 274 -13.76 7.28 -27.02
C GLU A 274 -12.67 6.27 -26.66
N GLN A 275 -12.38 6.11 -25.36
CA GLN A 275 -11.36 5.20 -24.83
C GLN A 275 -11.92 3.84 -24.38
N GLU A 276 -13.23 3.57 -24.52
CA GLU A 276 -13.82 2.27 -24.11
C GLU A 276 -13.09 1.06 -24.72
N LYS A 277 -12.60 1.20 -25.95
CA LYS A 277 -11.93 0.13 -26.71
C LYS A 277 -10.58 -0.30 -26.15
N ILE A 278 -9.97 0.48 -25.25
CA ILE A 278 -8.68 0.11 -24.62
C ILE A 278 -8.85 -0.96 -23.55
N VAL A 279 -10.08 -1.20 -23.05
CA VAL A 279 -10.37 -2.25 -22.09
C VAL A 279 -10.44 -3.59 -22.80
N LYS A 280 -9.65 -4.55 -22.34
CA LYS A 280 -9.51 -5.87 -22.94
C LYS A 280 -9.63 -6.97 -21.91
N LEU A 281 -10.49 -7.95 -22.19
CA LEU A 281 -10.60 -9.15 -21.38
C LEU A 281 -9.45 -10.10 -21.75
N TYR A 282 -8.62 -10.46 -20.78
CA TYR A 282 -7.52 -11.40 -20.95
C TYR A 282 -8.02 -12.83 -20.76
N LYS A 283 -7.81 -13.71 -21.76
CA LYS A 283 -8.29 -15.10 -21.77
C LYS A 283 -7.20 -16.14 -22.05
N ASP A 284 -5.94 -15.72 -22.12
CA ASP A 284 -4.85 -16.66 -22.36
C ASP A 284 -4.61 -17.58 -21.16
N LYS A 285 -3.97 -18.75 -21.41
CA LYS A 285 -3.67 -19.75 -20.37
C LYS A 285 -2.56 -19.35 -19.42
N ALA A 286 -1.65 -18.47 -19.85
CA ALA A 286 -0.57 -17.98 -19.01
C ALA A 286 -1.13 -16.99 -17.97
N PRO A 287 -0.65 -17.01 -16.72
CA PRO A 287 -1.01 -15.97 -15.74
C PRO A 287 -0.74 -14.57 -16.31
N ILE A 288 -1.68 -13.64 -16.15
CA ILE A 288 -1.61 -12.32 -16.78
C ILE A 288 -0.34 -11.55 -16.40
N PHE A 289 0.07 -11.61 -15.12
CA PHE A 289 1.29 -10.95 -14.65
C PHE A 289 2.57 -11.57 -15.22
N ASP A 290 2.57 -12.87 -15.53
CA ASP A 290 3.71 -13.52 -16.19
C ASP A 290 3.78 -13.13 -17.65
N HIS A 291 2.63 -13.07 -18.34
CA HIS A 291 2.54 -12.67 -19.75
C HIS A 291 3.11 -11.25 -19.98
N PHE A 292 2.82 -10.31 -19.08
CA PHE A 292 3.31 -8.93 -19.16
C PHE A 292 4.61 -8.68 -18.37
N GLU A 293 5.34 -9.73 -17.99
CA GLU A 293 6.60 -9.66 -17.20
C GLU A 293 6.50 -8.92 -15.86
N VAL A 294 5.28 -8.72 -15.34
CA VAL A 294 5.05 -8.02 -14.06
C VAL A 294 5.66 -8.80 -12.89
N THR A 295 5.45 -10.14 -12.86
CA THR A 295 6.02 -11.01 -11.80
C THR A 295 7.55 -10.90 -11.74
N ARG A 296 8.22 -10.87 -12.88
CA ARG A 296 9.67 -10.71 -12.96
C ARG A 296 10.12 -9.36 -12.40
N GLN A 297 9.40 -8.29 -12.76
CA GLN A 297 9.71 -6.95 -12.27
C GLN A 297 9.42 -6.79 -10.79
N ILE A 298 8.37 -7.42 -10.25
CA ILE A 298 8.13 -7.47 -8.80
C ILE A 298 9.34 -8.11 -8.09
N LYS A 299 9.79 -9.28 -8.52
CA LYS A 299 10.93 -9.98 -7.91
C LYS A 299 12.21 -9.11 -7.90
N SER A 300 12.49 -8.39 -8.98
CA SER A 300 13.69 -7.54 -9.08
C SER A 300 13.56 -6.19 -8.36
N SER A 301 12.33 -5.69 -8.17
CA SER A 301 12.08 -4.33 -7.64
C SER A 301 11.82 -4.28 -6.14
N PHE A 302 11.48 -5.40 -5.48
CA PHE A 302 11.16 -5.42 -4.04
C PHE A 302 12.29 -5.97 -3.15
N GLY A 303 13.42 -6.34 -3.72
CA GLY A 303 14.60 -6.74 -2.95
C GLY A 303 15.24 -5.58 -2.19
N LYS A 304 16.11 -5.90 -1.23
CA LYS A 304 16.96 -4.90 -0.53
C LYS A 304 17.88 -4.17 -1.51
N VAL A 305 18.43 -4.88 -2.50
CA VAL A 305 19.28 -4.35 -3.55
C VAL A 305 18.48 -4.22 -4.84
N VAL A 306 18.42 -3.00 -5.39
CA VAL A 306 17.69 -2.70 -6.62
C VAL A 306 18.69 -2.27 -7.69
N PRO A 307 18.85 -3.04 -8.77
CA PRO A 307 19.76 -2.68 -9.85
C PRO A 307 19.22 -1.48 -10.65
N ILE A 308 20.13 -0.58 -11.03
CA ILE A 308 19.85 0.55 -11.91
C ILE A 308 20.72 0.48 -13.18
N LYS A 309 20.62 1.48 -14.03
CA LYS A 309 21.39 1.51 -15.29
C LYS A 309 22.91 1.50 -15.03
N GLN A 310 23.66 1.04 -16.01
CA GLN A 310 25.14 1.03 -16.03
C GLN A 310 25.82 0.17 -14.94
N GLY A 311 25.10 -0.78 -14.33
CA GLY A 311 25.63 -1.66 -13.30
C GLY A 311 25.69 -1.04 -11.90
N ALA A 312 25.15 0.16 -11.74
CA ALA A 312 24.92 0.77 -10.44
C ALA A 312 23.70 0.15 -9.75
N TYR A 313 23.54 0.35 -8.46
CA TYR A 313 22.44 -0.20 -7.69
C TYR A 313 22.11 0.65 -6.47
N LEU A 314 20.86 0.53 -5.99
CA LEU A 314 20.40 1.11 -4.74
C LEU A 314 20.37 0.02 -3.66
N VAL A 315 20.69 0.40 -2.44
CA VAL A 315 20.41 -0.39 -1.24
C VAL A 315 19.32 0.32 -0.45
N ILE A 316 18.18 -0.32 -0.30
CA ILE A 316 17.00 0.25 0.37
C ILE A 316 16.79 -0.46 1.70
N GLU A 317 16.84 0.28 2.80
CA GLU A 317 16.65 -0.22 4.15
C GLU A 317 15.55 0.55 4.88
N HIS A 318 14.84 -0.18 5.75
CA HIS A 318 13.80 0.38 6.58
C HIS A 318 14.24 0.33 8.03
N THR A 319 14.20 1.47 8.71
CA THR A 319 14.38 1.57 10.15
C THR A 319 13.02 1.83 10.81
N GLU A 320 12.96 1.84 12.12
CA GLU A 320 11.73 2.15 12.85
C GLU A 320 11.16 3.55 12.51
N ALA A 321 12.02 4.53 12.29
CA ALA A 321 11.63 5.94 12.13
C ALA A 321 11.67 6.45 10.68
N LEU A 322 12.54 5.91 9.83
CA LEU A 322 12.80 6.43 8.50
C LEU A 322 13.27 5.34 7.51
N HIS A 323 13.25 5.68 6.24
CA HIS A 323 13.82 4.85 5.19
C HIS A 323 15.17 5.43 4.76
N VAL A 324 16.15 4.56 4.49
CA VAL A 324 17.47 4.95 4.00
C VAL A 324 17.70 4.30 2.64
N ILE A 325 18.20 5.08 1.71
CA ILE A 325 18.57 4.63 0.36
C ILE A 325 20.00 5.04 0.08
N ASP A 326 20.88 4.06 -0.12
CA ASP A 326 22.28 4.24 -0.47
C ASP A 326 22.48 3.99 -1.96
N VAL A 327 23.20 4.88 -2.64
CA VAL A 327 23.49 4.84 -4.08
C VAL A 327 24.90 4.33 -4.34
N ASN A 328 25.01 3.21 -5.05
CA ASN A 328 26.27 2.58 -5.38
C ASN A 328 26.54 2.60 -6.88
N SER A 329 27.73 3.06 -7.29
CA SER A 329 28.15 3.15 -8.71
C SER A 329 28.53 1.80 -9.34
N GLY A 330 28.70 0.74 -8.54
CA GLY A 330 29.21 -0.55 -9.01
C GLY A 330 30.70 -0.50 -9.42
N THR A 331 31.11 -1.45 -10.29
CA THR A 331 32.53 -1.69 -10.59
C THR A 331 33.16 -0.77 -11.65
N ARG A 332 32.42 0.19 -12.21
CA ARG A 332 32.88 1.05 -13.32
C ARG A 332 33.36 2.43 -12.86
N SER A 333 34.49 2.52 -12.22
CA SER A 333 35.09 3.80 -11.86
C SER A 333 36.57 3.84 -12.23
N LYS A 334 36.89 4.02 -13.50
CA LYS A 334 38.32 4.21 -13.92
C LYS A 334 38.50 5.03 -15.20
N ASN A 335 37.83 6.17 -15.41
CA ASN A 335 38.19 7.07 -16.50
C ASN A 335 38.08 8.55 -16.11
N LYS A 336 38.81 9.41 -16.81
CA LYS A 336 39.05 10.85 -16.55
C LYS A 336 37.80 11.79 -16.51
N GLU A 337 36.58 11.28 -16.63
CA GLU A 337 35.32 12.03 -16.51
C GLU A 337 34.53 11.59 -15.27
N GLN A 338 35.23 11.40 -14.14
CA GLN A 338 34.63 10.82 -12.93
C GLN A 338 33.44 11.63 -12.41
N GLU A 339 33.54 12.95 -12.39
CA GLU A 339 32.46 13.84 -11.89
C GLU A 339 31.20 13.76 -12.76
N GLN A 340 31.32 13.79 -14.10
CA GLN A 340 30.16 13.65 -14.99
C GLN A 340 29.51 12.28 -14.89
N ASN A 341 30.31 11.22 -14.79
CA ASN A 341 29.79 9.87 -14.62
C ASN A 341 29.07 9.72 -13.27
N THR A 342 29.58 10.32 -12.20
CA THR A 342 28.92 10.37 -10.89
C THR A 342 27.58 11.09 -10.98
N PHE A 343 27.53 12.23 -11.65
CA PHE A 343 26.28 12.96 -11.86
C PHE A 343 25.26 12.13 -12.65
N ASP A 344 25.69 11.45 -13.72
CA ASP A 344 24.81 10.61 -14.53
C ASP A 344 24.25 9.42 -13.71
N VAL A 345 25.09 8.76 -12.92
CA VAL A 345 24.65 7.68 -12.01
C VAL A 345 23.66 8.19 -10.97
N ASN A 346 23.93 9.34 -10.36
CA ASN A 346 23.01 9.97 -9.41
C ASN A 346 21.66 10.34 -10.08
N CYS A 347 21.69 10.77 -11.33
CA CYS A 347 20.48 11.04 -12.11
C CYS A 347 19.65 9.76 -12.37
N TYR A 348 20.30 8.64 -12.73
CA TYR A 348 19.60 7.35 -12.87
C TYR A 348 19.07 6.83 -11.52
N ALA A 349 19.83 7.04 -10.45
CA ALA A 349 19.40 6.74 -9.10
C ALA A 349 18.14 7.54 -8.73
N ALA A 350 18.11 8.84 -9.00
CA ALA A 350 16.94 9.69 -8.74
C ALA A 350 15.67 9.20 -9.48
N GLU A 351 15.80 8.80 -10.77
CA GLU A 351 14.71 8.21 -11.54
C GLU A 351 14.15 6.93 -10.89
N GLU A 352 15.06 6.04 -10.47
CA GLU A 352 14.66 4.80 -9.81
C GLU A 352 14.10 5.04 -8.41
N ILE A 353 14.67 5.95 -7.62
CA ILE A 353 14.19 6.30 -6.28
C ILE A 353 12.76 6.84 -6.35
N ALA A 354 12.47 7.80 -7.24
CA ALA A 354 11.12 8.31 -7.44
C ALA A 354 10.12 7.19 -7.82
N ARG A 355 10.56 6.22 -8.62
CA ARG A 355 9.77 5.03 -8.95
C ARG A 355 9.57 4.13 -7.73
N GLN A 356 10.63 3.85 -6.95
CA GLN A 356 10.57 2.98 -5.78
C GLN A 356 9.69 3.54 -4.67
N LEU A 357 9.70 4.87 -4.46
CA LEU A 357 8.81 5.54 -3.51
C LEU A 357 7.33 5.29 -3.84
N ARG A 358 6.95 5.32 -5.12
CA ARG A 358 5.60 5.03 -5.59
C ARG A 358 5.29 3.54 -5.56
N LEU A 359 6.20 2.71 -6.08
CA LEU A 359 6.00 1.27 -6.23
C LEU A 359 5.84 0.56 -4.88
N ARG A 360 6.66 0.95 -3.90
CA ARG A 360 6.61 0.40 -2.53
C ARG A 360 5.67 1.16 -1.60
N ASP A 361 5.03 2.23 -2.06
CA ASP A 361 4.23 3.18 -1.26
C ASP A 361 4.98 3.67 0.00
N MET A 362 6.27 3.94 -0.15
CA MET A 362 7.13 4.38 0.95
C MET A 362 6.72 5.77 1.41
N GLY A 363 6.34 5.91 2.67
CA GLY A 363 5.91 7.19 3.25
C GLY A 363 6.61 7.48 4.57
N GLY A 364 6.65 8.74 4.96
CA GLY A 364 7.39 9.24 6.12
C GLY A 364 8.66 9.97 5.70
N ILE A 365 9.73 9.81 6.44
CA ILE A 365 11.03 10.42 6.15
C ILE A 365 11.87 9.43 5.35
N VAL A 366 12.42 9.88 4.23
CA VAL A 366 13.35 9.11 3.40
C VAL A 366 14.65 9.91 3.28
N ILE A 367 15.75 9.29 3.60
CA ILE A 367 17.09 9.86 3.44
C ILE A 367 17.77 9.10 2.29
N VAL A 368 18.25 9.85 1.31
CA VAL A 368 19.01 9.32 0.19
C VAL A 368 20.45 9.77 0.32
N ASP A 369 21.37 8.82 0.30
CA ASP A 369 22.80 9.03 0.25
C ASP A 369 23.27 8.91 -1.20
N PHE A 370 23.44 10.06 -1.86
CA PHE A 370 23.91 10.14 -3.23
C PHE A 370 25.45 10.10 -3.26
N ILE A 371 25.99 9.60 -4.34
CA ILE A 371 27.45 9.60 -4.54
C ILE A 371 27.93 11.06 -4.54
N ASP A 372 29.00 11.32 -3.80
CA ASP A 372 29.58 12.67 -3.63
C ASP A 372 29.90 13.36 -4.97
N MET A 373 29.46 14.62 -5.06
CA MET A 373 29.73 15.51 -6.20
C MET A 373 30.41 16.78 -5.73
N GLU A 374 31.47 17.19 -6.42
CA GLU A 374 32.19 18.41 -6.10
C GLU A 374 31.47 19.66 -6.62
N SER A 375 30.88 19.55 -7.82
CA SER A 375 30.20 20.67 -8.48
C SER A 375 28.86 21.03 -7.80
N ASN A 376 28.75 22.29 -7.40
CA ASN A 376 27.46 22.84 -6.92
C ASN A 376 26.38 22.89 -8.02
N GLU A 377 26.80 23.02 -9.28
CA GLU A 377 25.90 23.00 -10.43
C GLU A 377 25.24 21.61 -10.55
N HIS A 378 26.04 20.53 -10.45
CA HIS A 378 25.53 19.16 -10.48
C HIS A 378 24.60 18.87 -9.30
N ARG A 379 24.93 19.33 -8.09
CA ARG A 379 24.08 19.18 -6.91
C ARG A 379 22.72 19.87 -7.10
N ASN A 380 22.73 21.09 -7.63
CA ASN A 380 21.49 21.84 -7.91
C ASN A 380 20.69 21.20 -9.05
N ALA A 381 21.34 20.69 -10.09
CA ALA A 381 20.70 20.00 -11.19
C ALA A 381 20.05 18.69 -10.74
N LEU A 382 20.74 17.90 -9.88
CA LEU A 382 20.17 16.69 -9.30
C LEU A 382 18.95 16.99 -8.41
N TYR A 383 19.01 18.02 -7.57
CA TYR A 383 17.87 18.44 -6.75
C TYR A 383 16.67 18.83 -7.63
N LYS A 384 16.91 19.60 -8.69
CA LYS A 384 15.87 20.02 -9.63
C LYS A 384 15.25 18.81 -10.34
N LYS A 385 16.09 17.89 -10.82
CA LYS A 385 15.66 16.65 -11.45
C LYS A 385 14.80 15.81 -10.49
N MET A 386 15.22 15.64 -9.23
CA MET A 386 14.43 14.88 -8.25
C MET A 386 13.09 15.53 -7.98
N THR A 387 13.04 16.86 -7.87
CA THR A 387 11.78 17.62 -7.68
C THR A 387 10.84 17.40 -8.86
N GLU A 388 11.33 17.49 -10.10
CA GLU A 388 10.56 17.24 -11.33
C GLU A 388 10.03 15.80 -11.39
N LEU A 389 10.86 14.80 -11.06
CA LEU A 389 10.45 13.39 -11.02
C LEU A 389 9.35 13.11 -10.00
N MET A 390 9.38 13.82 -8.88
CA MET A 390 8.37 13.69 -7.83
C MET A 390 7.04 14.40 -8.15
N GLU A 391 6.96 15.34 -9.10
CA GLU A 391 5.71 16.00 -9.49
C GLU A 391 4.61 15.03 -9.93
N SER A 392 5.01 13.88 -10.48
CA SER A 392 4.07 12.81 -10.88
C SER A 392 3.52 11.98 -9.70
N ASP A 393 4.07 12.14 -8.49
CA ASP A 393 3.59 11.43 -7.30
C ASP A 393 2.30 12.08 -6.76
N ARG A 394 1.27 11.26 -6.55
CA ARG A 394 -0.03 11.71 -6.02
C ARG A 394 0.01 12.02 -4.53
N ALA A 395 0.92 11.38 -3.79
CA ALA A 395 1.08 11.63 -2.37
C ALA A 395 1.72 12.99 -2.12
N LYS A 396 1.24 13.71 -1.12
CA LYS A 396 1.85 14.98 -0.71
C LYS A 396 3.29 14.72 -0.25
N HIS A 397 4.23 15.41 -0.87
CA HIS A 397 5.66 15.24 -0.60
C HIS A 397 6.38 16.58 -0.57
N ASN A 398 7.59 16.56 -0.03
CA ASN A 398 8.51 17.68 -0.06
C ASN A 398 9.94 17.14 -0.19
N VAL A 399 10.71 17.71 -1.11
CA VAL A 399 12.11 17.37 -1.36
C VAL A 399 12.98 18.53 -0.87
N LEU A 400 13.99 18.27 -0.07
CA LEU A 400 14.93 19.28 0.38
C LEU A 400 16.22 19.21 -0.43
N PRO A 401 16.92 20.35 -0.64
CA PRO A 401 18.22 20.37 -1.32
C PRO A 401 19.24 19.45 -0.65
N LEU A 402 20.25 19.01 -1.42
CA LEU A 402 21.33 18.19 -0.89
C LEU A 402 22.08 18.95 0.22
N THR A 403 22.37 18.21 1.28
CA THR A 403 23.27 18.69 2.34
C THR A 403 24.72 18.77 1.82
N LYS A 404 25.62 19.37 2.62
CA LYS A 404 27.06 19.39 2.31
C LYS A 404 27.68 17.98 2.24
N PHE A 405 27.04 16.99 2.83
CA PHE A 405 27.46 15.59 2.88
C PHE A 405 26.75 14.70 1.83
N GLY A 406 26.19 15.28 0.76
CA GLY A 406 25.55 14.50 -0.30
C GLY A 406 24.15 13.93 0.04
N LEU A 407 23.64 14.13 1.26
CA LEU A 407 22.36 13.59 1.68
C LEU A 407 21.19 14.44 1.17
N MET A 408 20.18 13.78 0.60
CA MET A 408 18.90 14.39 0.23
C MET A 408 17.79 13.86 1.14
N GLN A 409 17.00 14.76 1.72
CA GLN A 409 15.85 14.41 2.52
C GLN A 409 14.55 14.57 1.72
N ILE A 410 13.72 13.53 1.73
CA ILE A 410 12.40 13.54 1.13
C ILE A 410 11.38 13.21 2.24
N THR A 411 10.31 13.99 2.33
CA THR A 411 9.16 13.66 3.17
C THR A 411 7.97 13.34 2.29
N ARG A 412 7.31 12.20 2.52
CA ARG A 412 6.15 11.75 1.75
C ARG A 412 5.03 11.34 2.70
N GLN A 413 3.82 11.79 2.43
CA GLN A 413 2.66 11.47 3.27
C GLN A 413 2.37 9.96 3.21
N ARG A 414 2.23 9.34 4.39
CA ARG A 414 1.71 7.97 4.50
C ARG A 414 0.20 8.00 4.36
N VAL A 415 -0.32 7.41 3.32
CA VAL A 415 -1.78 7.25 3.08
C VAL A 415 -2.20 5.82 3.38
N ARG A 416 -1.34 4.85 3.02
CA ARG A 416 -1.52 3.40 3.18
C ARG A 416 -0.27 2.79 3.82
N PRO A 417 -0.34 1.54 4.31
CA PRO A 417 0.86 0.78 4.66
C PRO A 417 1.81 0.66 3.46
N ALA A 418 3.11 0.65 3.73
CA ALA A 418 4.09 0.36 2.68
C ALA A 418 3.85 -1.04 2.11
N THR A 419 3.99 -1.18 0.79
CA THR A 419 3.88 -2.48 0.13
C THR A 419 5.18 -3.25 0.33
N GLU A 420 5.15 -4.23 1.22
CA GLU A 420 6.26 -5.15 1.46
C GLU A 420 5.96 -6.48 0.77
N ILE A 421 6.80 -6.87 -0.17
CA ILE A 421 6.74 -8.18 -0.81
C ILE A 421 8.01 -8.92 -0.43
N ASN A 422 7.85 -9.98 0.36
CA ASN A 422 8.98 -10.83 0.72
C ASN A 422 9.38 -11.66 -0.52
N THR A 423 10.45 -11.23 -1.19
CA THR A 423 10.98 -11.90 -2.39
C THR A 423 12.01 -12.98 -2.05
N GLN A 424 12.34 -13.15 -0.77
CA GLN A 424 13.34 -14.10 -0.29
C GLN A 424 12.75 -14.92 0.86
N GLU A 425 12.96 -16.20 0.81
CA GLU A 425 12.70 -17.10 1.93
C GLU A 425 13.95 -17.21 2.81
N VAL A 426 13.75 -17.42 4.11
CA VAL A 426 14.86 -17.70 5.02
C VAL A 426 15.53 -19.00 4.56
N CYS A 427 16.82 -18.96 4.31
CA CYS A 427 17.55 -20.14 3.87
C CYS A 427 17.41 -21.28 4.91
N PRO A 428 16.80 -22.43 4.55
CA PRO A 428 16.58 -23.52 5.50
C PRO A 428 17.89 -24.17 5.97
N VAL A 429 19.00 -23.89 5.27
CA VAL A 429 20.32 -24.45 5.60
C VAL A 429 20.98 -23.68 6.74
N CYS A 430 20.91 -22.35 6.73
CA CYS A 430 21.59 -21.51 7.71
C CYS A 430 20.64 -20.62 8.53
N ASN A 431 19.31 -20.70 8.35
CA ASN A 431 18.32 -19.83 9.01
C ASN A 431 18.66 -18.35 8.91
N GLY A 432 19.16 -17.92 7.74
CA GLY A 432 19.48 -16.52 7.47
C GLY A 432 20.85 -16.04 7.97
N THR A 433 21.63 -16.88 8.66
CA THR A 433 22.96 -16.49 9.20
C THR A 433 24.05 -16.37 8.12
N GLY A 434 23.82 -16.92 6.93
CA GLY A 434 24.82 -17.01 5.84
C GLY A 434 26.02 -17.92 6.15
N LYS A 435 26.04 -18.54 7.33
CA LYS A 435 27.12 -19.41 7.78
C LYS A 435 26.54 -20.74 8.26
N ILE A 436 27.22 -21.83 7.97
CA ILE A 436 26.92 -23.17 8.49
C ILE A 436 28.17 -23.70 9.21
N SER A 437 27.99 -24.57 10.19
CA SER A 437 29.10 -25.26 10.81
C SER A 437 29.81 -26.12 9.78
N SER A 438 31.12 -26.35 9.97
CA SER A 438 31.90 -27.20 9.05
C SER A 438 31.31 -28.62 9.04
N SER A 439 30.95 -29.10 7.84
CA SER A 439 30.44 -30.46 7.65
C SER A 439 31.54 -31.53 7.73
N VAL A 440 32.81 -31.12 7.62
CA VAL A 440 33.96 -32.02 7.49
C VAL A 440 34.20 -32.88 8.73
N VAL A 441 33.78 -32.43 9.90
CA VAL A 441 34.02 -33.09 11.20
C VAL A 441 32.71 -33.36 11.97
N ILE A 442 31.54 -33.32 11.30
CA ILE A 442 30.26 -33.45 12.00
C ILE A 442 30.04 -34.84 12.58
N ASP A 443 30.46 -35.88 11.87
CA ASP A 443 30.39 -37.27 12.31
C ASP A 443 31.30 -37.52 13.50
N GLU A 444 32.53 -37.00 13.50
CA GLU A 444 33.44 -37.08 14.64
C GLU A 444 32.91 -36.34 15.86
N ALA A 445 32.28 -35.17 15.64
CA ALA A 445 31.68 -34.38 16.75
C ALA A 445 30.50 -35.13 17.38
N ILE A 446 29.64 -35.75 16.58
CA ILE A 446 28.52 -36.54 17.05
C ILE A 446 29.05 -37.80 17.78
N GLU A 447 30.04 -38.50 17.21
CA GLU A 447 30.64 -39.67 17.81
C GLU A 447 31.30 -39.37 19.16
N ARG A 448 32.00 -38.25 19.28
CA ARG A 448 32.64 -37.80 20.53
C ARG A 448 31.59 -37.54 21.64
N ARG A 449 30.49 -36.90 21.31
CA ARG A 449 29.37 -36.70 22.25
C ARG A 449 28.72 -38.01 22.66
N LEU A 450 28.49 -38.90 21.69
CA LEU A 450 27.97 -40.25 21.93
C LEU A 450 28.88 -41.02 22.87
N SER A 451 30.20 -41.01 22.61
CA SER A 451 31.21 -41.65 23.46
C SER A 451 31.14 -41.11 24.90
N TYR A 452 31.05 -39.80 25.06
CA TYR A 452 30.92 -39.18 26.40
C TYR A 452 29.67 -39.65 27.14
N TYR A 453 28.51 -39.67 26.50
CA TYR A 453 27.28 -40.09 27.17
C TYR A 453 27.28 -41.57 27.51
N VAL A 454 27.86 -42.44 26.67
CA VAL A 454 27.90 -43.86 26.94
C VAL A 454 29.00 -44.22 27.94
N MET A 455 30.24 -43.75 27.73
CA MET A 455 31.40 -44.16 28.53
C MET A 455 31.51 -43.43 29.88
N GLU A 456 31.24 -42.11 29.88
CA GLU A 456 31.41 -41.30 31.10
C GLU A 456 30.10 -41.22 31.93
N LYS A 457 28.94 -41.16 31.22
CA LYS A 457 27.63 -41.04 31.90
C LYS A 457 26.90 -42.38 32.05
N GLY A 458 27.42 -43.46 31.50
CA GLY A 458 26.87 -44.81 31.60
C GLY A 458 25.51 -45.01 30.92
N MET A 459 25.15 -44.19 29.94
CA MET A 459 23.87 -44.27 29.27
C MET A 459 23.84 -45.40 28.24
N THR A 460 22.85 -46.29 28.34
CA THR A 460 22.71 -47.45 27.44
C THR A 460 21.69 -47.22 26.32
N ARG A 461 20.80 -46.20 26.48
CA ARG A 461 19.79 -45.83 25.48
C ARG A 461 19.80 -44.33 25.26
N LEU A 462 19.90 -43.96 23.99
CA LEU A 462 19.99 -42.58 23.57
C LEU A 462 19.16 -42.36 22.30
N THR A 463 18.52 -41.21 22.17
CA THR A 463 17.88 -40.74 20.93
C THR A 463 18.70 -39.61 20.34
N LEU A 464 19.10 -39.75 19.08
CA LEU A 464 19.76 -38.72 18.30
C LEU A 464 18.75 -38.10 17.33
N LYS A 465 18.33 -36.89 17.59
CA LYS A 465 17.49 -36.10 16.66
C LYS A 465 18.39 -35.36 15.68
N VAL A 466 18.08 -35.43 14.40
CA VAL A 466 18.88 -34.81 13.32
C VAL A 466 17.97 -34.24 12.24
N SER A 467 18.52 -33.36 11.41
CA SER A 467 17.85 -32.95 10.17
C SER A 467 17.72 -34.14 9.20
N PRO A 468 16.73 -34.13 8.28
CA PRO A 468 16.57 -35.20 7.29
C PRO A 468 17.83 -35.44 6.43
N ILE A 469 18.56 -34.36 6.07
CA ILE A 469 19.79 -34.44 5.27
C ILE A 469 20.92 -35.14 6.07
N LEU A 470 21.10 -34.75 7.32
CA LEU A 470 22.07 -35.37 8.20
C LEU A 470 21.67 -36.81 8.53
N GLY A 471 20.39 -37.10 8.72
CA GLY A 471 19.85 -38.44 8.91
C GLY A 471 20.16 -39.35 7.73
N ALA A 472 19.91 -38.92 6.51
CA ALA A 472 20.26 -39.66 5.30
C ALA A 472 21.77 -39.92 5.18
N TYR A 473 22.62 -38.94 5.54
CA TYR A 473 24.08 -39.14 5.56
C TYR A 473 24.52 -40.19 6.59
N LEU A 474 24.02 -40.11 7.83
CA LEU A 474 24.39 -41.00 8.92
C LEU A 474 23.88 -42.43 8.73
N THR A 475 22.79 -42.63 7.99
CA THR A 475 22.19 -43.95 7.69
C THR A 475 22.63 -44.53 6.35
N LYS A 476 23.44 -43.81 5.56
CA LYS A 476 23.93 -44.27 4.25
C LYS A 476 24.66 -45.60 4.37
N GLY A 477 24.19 -46.63 3.63
CA GLY A 477 24.75 -47.99 3.59
C GLY A 477 23.93 -49.01 4.40
N VAL A 478 23.49 -50.08 3.73
CA VAL A 478 22.56 -51.09 4.30
C VAL A 478 23.16 -51.89 5.48
N PHE A 479 24.47 -52.17 5.47
CA PHE A 479 25.14 -52.95 6.51
C PHE A 479 26.27 -52.22 7.26
N SER A 480 26.65 -51.05 6.84
CA SER A 480 27.84 -50.35 7.35
C SER A 480 27.57 -48.83 7.61
N SER A 481 26.34 -48.46 7.89
CA SER A 481 26.03 -47.06 8.21
C SER A 481 26.78 -46.57 9.47
N LEU A 482 27.06 -45.27 9.56
CA LEU A 482 27.73 -44.64 10.71
C LEU A 482 26.99 -45.00 12.02
N VAL A 483 25.68 -44.86 12.02
CA VAL A 483 24.82 -45.21 13.17
C VAL A 483 24.98 -46.69 13.55
N SER A 484 25.01 -47.61 12.58
CA SER A 484 25.20 -49.06 12.85
C SER A 484 26.57 -49.36 13.43
N ARG A 485 27.63 -48.69 12.92
CA ARG A 485 28.98 -48.78 13.46
C ARG A 485 29.06 -48.29 14.91
N TRP A 486 28.46 -47.16 15.22
CA TRP A 486 28.41 -46.60 16.57
C TRP A 486 27.65 -47.50 17.54
N LYS A 487 26.47 -48.02 17.15
CA LYS A 487 25.72 -48.98 17.98
C LYS A 487 26.57 -50.20 18.36
N LYS A 488 27.32 -50.73 17.42
CA LYS A 488 28.20 -51.89 17.65
C LYS A 488 29.42 -51.50 18.49
N LYS A 489 30.06 -50.39 18.19
CA LYS A 489 31.27 -49.90 18.89
C LYS A 489 31.01 -49.60 20.36
N TYR A 490 29.93 -48.90 20.64
CA TYR A 490 29.60 -48.42 21.99
C TYR A 490 28.60 -49.35 22.73
N ARG A 491 28.14 -50.40 22.11
CA ARG A 491 27.15 -51.36 22.67
C ARG A 491 25.93 -50.70 23.26
N CYS A 492 25.44 -49.63 22.65
CA CYS A 492 24.30 -48.81 23.10
C CYS A 492 23.12 -48.93 22.13
N LYS A 493 21.91 -48.68 22.65
CA LYS A 493 20.71 -48.50 21.82
C LYS A 493 20.65 -47.03 21.42
N LEU A 494 20.99 -46.73 20.17
CA LEU A 494 20.89 -45.39 19.61
C LEU A 494 19.73 -45.36 18.61
N GLU A 495 18.69 -44.58 18.92
CA GLU A 495 17.58 -44.32 18.04
C GLU A 495 17.87 -43.04 17.26
N LEU A 496 17.63 -43.02 15.94
CA LEU A 496 17.79 -41.84 15.12
C LEU A 496 16.40 -41.37 14.70
N VAL A 497 16.10 -40.09 14.97
CA VAL A 497 14.81 -39.43 14.67
C VAL A 497 15.07 -38.22 13.80
N GLU A 498 14.42 -38.15 12.64
CA GLU A 498 14.50 -37.02 11.74
C GLU A 498 13.49 -35.94 12.14
N VAL A 499 13.96 -34.68 12.20
CA VAL A 499 13.16 -33.51 12.54
C VAL A 499 13.24 -32.50 11.38
N THR A 500 12.12 -32.22 10.75
CA THR A 500 12.03 -31.39 9.54
C THR A 500 12.42 -29.93 9.79
N ASP A 501 12.21 -29.41 11.00
CA ASP A 501 12.49 -28.03 11.38
C ASP A 501 13.96 -27.79 11.74
N PHE A 502 14.79 -28.85 11.75
CA PHE A 502 16.21 -28.73 12.04
C PHE A 502 17.00 -28.17 10.84
N THR A 503 17.94 -27.27 11.12
CA THR A 503 18.94 -26.85 10.12
C THR A 503 19.81 -28.04 9.67
N VAL A 504 20.42 -27.95 8.48
CA VAL A 504 21.07 -29.06 7.78
C VAL A 504 22.03 -29.92 8.65
N LEU A 505 22.80 -29.29 9.55
CA LEU A 505 23.77 -29.99 10.43
C LEU A 505 23.31 -30.02 11.90
N GLN A 506 22.11 -29.58 12.19
CA GLN A 506 21.61 -29.61 13.56
C GLN A 506 21.39 -31.03 14.04
N ASN A 507 21.89 -31.29 15.26
CA ASN A 507 21.79 -32.59 15.93
C ASN A 507 21.69 -32.41 17.44
N GLU A 508 20.86 -33.20 18.07
CA GLU A 508 20.58 -33.13 19.51
C GLU A 508 20.44 -34.53 20.09
N PHE A 509 21.06 -34.77 21.25
CA PHE A 509 20.93 -36.01 21.99
C PHE A 509 19.87 -35.93 23.06
N TYR A 510 19.13 -37.00 23.26
CA TYR A 510 18.12 -37.13 24.32
C TYR A 510 18.33 -38.44 25.08
N ASN A 511 18.05 -38.40 26.39
CA ASN A 511 18.08 -39.58 27.24
C ASN A 511 16.81 -40.44 27.07
N GLU A 512 16.75 -41.56 27.77
CA GLU A 512 15.60 -42.48 27.77
C GLU A 512 14.29 -41.85 28.27
N LYS A 513 14.37 -40.80 29.09
CA LYS A 513 13.21 -40.05 29.63
C LYS A 513 12.73 -38.98 28.69
N GLY A 514 13.45 -38.71 27.60
CA GLY A 514 13.11 -37.65 26.64
C GLY A 514 13.70 -36.25 27.01
N ASP A 515 14.60 -36.19 27.99
CA ASP A 515 15.29 -34.94 28.31
C ASP A 515 16.44 -34.71 27.33
N LYS A 516 16.59 -33.47 26.90
CA LYS A 516 17.68 -33.02 26.01
C LYS A 516 19.01 -33.07 26.79
N LEU A 517 20.03 -33.59 26.14
CA LEU A 517 21.40 -33.64 26.64
C LEU A 517 22.23 -32.53 25.96
N ASP A 518 22.97 -31.76 26.76
CA ASP A 518 23.84 -30.68 26.26
C ASP A 518 25.19 -31.20 25.71
#